data_4c8114d987be66b1202b076ea59eac03
#
_entry.id   4c8114d987be66b1202b076ea59eac03
#
_cell.length_a   1.000
_cell.length_b   1.000
_cell.length_c   1.000
_cell.angle_alpha   90.00
_cell.angle_beta   90.00
_cell.angle_gamma   90.00
#
_symmetry.space_group_name_H-M   'P 1'
#
loop_
_entity.id
_entity.type
_entity.pdbx_description
1 polymer ?
#
loop_
_entity_poly.entity_id
_entity_poly.type
_entity_poly.pdbx_seq_one_letter_code
_entity_poly.pdbx_strand_id
1 'polypeptide(L)'
;MLRIDKRFADEMVAHSMEEDPNECCGILSGTDGTVQELYRITNTTKSPYTYQMDPQEHLNADLDTERKGMEFVAFYHSHTHSPAYPSDTDVRMALQSGYLEVHYVLVSLENKAETYIRAYRIDELGNITEDQIEAD
;
A
#
# COMPACT_ATOMS: atom_id res chain seq x y z
N MET A 1 -13.57 -2.07 -6.88
CA MET A 1 -13.60 -2.76 -5.58
C MET A 1 -12.33 -3.60 -5.40
N LEU A 2 -11.75 -3.52 -4.23
CA LEU A 2 -10.54 -4.25 -3.88
C LEU A 2 -10.88 -5.32 -2.84
N ARG A 3 -10.49 -6.57 -3.11
CA ARG A 3 -10.76 -7.70 -2.19
C ARG A 3 -9.47 -8.06 -1.46
N ILE A 4 -9.51 -7.93 -0.13
CA ILE A 4 -8.37 -8.21 0.73
C ILE A 4 -8.82 -9.18 1.81
N ASP A 5 -8.30 -10.41 1.78
CA ASP A 5 -8.52 -11.38 2.84
C ASP A 5 -8.00 -10.81 4.17
N LYS A 6 -8.70 -11.13 5.25
CA LYS A 6 -8.35 -10.64 6.59
C LYS A 6 -6.88 -10.91 6.94
N ARG A 7 -6.32 -12.05 6.51
CA ARG A 7 -4.90 -12.36 6.80
C ARG A 7 -3.94 -11.31 6.23
N PHE A 8 -4.23 -10.75 5.04
CA PHE A 8 -3.42 -9.69 4.45
C PHE A 8 -3.62 -8.36 5.15
N ALA A 9 -4.85 -8.06 5.55
CA ALA A 9 -5.14 -6.86 6.34
C ALA A 9 -4.39 -6.90 7.68
N ASP A 10 -4.44 -8.04 8.36
CA ASP A 10 -3.71 -8.24 9.62
C ASP A 10 -2.21 -8.11 9.42
N GLU A 11 -1.68 -8.64 8.32
CA GLU A 11 -0.25 -8.55 7.99
C GLU A 11 0.18 -7.11 7.75
N MET A 12 -0.63 -6.32 7.05
CA MET A 12 -0.34 -4.90 6.82
C MET A 12 -0.32 -4.12 8.14
N VAL A 13 -1.25 -4.40 9.03
CA VAL A 13 -1.28 -3.76 10.36
C VAL A 13 -0.05 -4.18 11.17
N ALA A 14 0.30 -5.47 11.16
CA ALA A 14 1.48 -5.96 11.87
C ALA A 14 2.75 -5.30 11.34
N HIS A 15 2.90 -5.21 10.03
CA HIS A 15 4.05 -4.55 9.39
C HIS A 15 4.12 -3.07 9.79
N SER A 16 2.98 -2.40 9.79
CA SER A 16 2.89 -0.98 10.19
C SER A 16 3.33 -0.77 11.64
N MET A 17 2.89 -1.65 12.54
CA MET A 17 3.26 -1.57 13.96
C MET A 17 4.74 -1.86 14.19
N GLU A 18 5.31 -2.81 13.45
CA GLU A 18 6.72 -3.18 13.59
C GLU A 18 7.64 -2.04 13.13
N GLU A 19 7.24 -1.27 12.11
CA GLU A 19 8.06 -0.18 11.57
C GLU A 19 7.81 1.16 12.25
N ASP A 20 6.72 1.29 13.04
CA ASP A 20 6.42 2.53 13.76
C ASP A 20 7.63 2.97 14.58
N PRO A 21 8.06 4.24 14.58
CA PRO A 21 7.36 5.43 14.06
C PRO A 21 7.58 5.74 12.58
N ASN A 22 8.30 4.89 11.84
CA ASN A 22 8.52 5.10 10.41
C ASN A 22 7.34 4.52 9.62
N GLU A 23 7.08 5.10 8.46
CA GLU A 23 6.11 4.52 7.54
C GLU A 23 6.64 3.19 7.01
N CYS A 24 5.78 2.19 6.94
CA CYS A 24 6.09 0.97 6.21
C CYS A 24 5.53 1.07 4.79
N CYS A 25 6.01 0.20 3.92
CA CYS A 25 5.47 0.09 2.56
C CYS A 25 5.50 -1.34 2.08
N GLY A 26 4.67 -1.64 1.08
CA GLY A 26 4.62 -2.97 0.51
C GLY A 26 3.78 -3.01 -0.76
N ILE A 27 3.72 -4.19 -1.33
CA ILE A 27 3.05 -4.45 -2.60
C ILE A 27 2.08 -5.61 -2.43
N LEU A 28 0.89 -5.45 -2.98
CA LEU A 28 -0.13 -6.48 -3.02
C LEU A 28 -0.33 -6.91 -4.47
N SER A 29 -0.20 -8.20 -4.73
CA SER A 29 -0.38 -8.79 -6.06
C SER A 29 -1.56 -9.75 -6.06
N GLY A 30 -2.14 -9.94 -7.23
CA GLY A 30 -3.25 -10.86 -7.40
C GLY A 30 -3.86 -10.77 -8.79
N THR A 31 -5.12 -11.13 -8.90
CA THR A 31 -5.87 -11.10 -10.16
C THR A 31 -7.25 -10.50 -9.94
N ASP A 32 -7.71 -9.71 -10.91
CA ASP A 32 -9.06 -9.14 -10.93
C ASP A 32 -9.45 -8.43 -9.62
N GLY A 33 -8.52 -7.64 -9.06
CA GLY A 33 -8.77 -6.88 -7.85
C GLY A 33 -8.77 -7.69 -6.57
N THR A 34 -8.41 -8.98 -6.63
CA THR A 34 -8.31 -9.85 -5.47
C THR A 34 -6.85 -10.05 -5.09
N VAL A 35 -6.49 -9.69 -3.85
CA VAL A 35 -5.13 -9.83 -3.34
C VAL A 35 -4.84 -11.30 -3.05
N GLN A 36 -3.73 -11.82 -3.58
CA GLN A 36 -3.29 -13.21 -3.42
C GLN A 36 -1.90 -13.33 -2.81
N GLU A 37 -1.09 -12.26 -2.88
CA GLU A 37 0.25 -12.20 -2.32
C GLU A 37 0.52 -10.83 -1.72
N LEU A 38 1.32 -10.79 -0.65
CA LEU A 38 1.78 -9.56 -0.03
C LEU A 38 3.29 -9.58 0.04
N TYR A 39 3.91 -8.49 -0.39
CA TYR A 39 5.36 -8.31 -0.31
C TYR A 39 5.66 -7.12 0.59
N ARG A 40 6.30 -7.38 1.73
CA ARG A 40 6.83 -6.32 2.58
C ARG A 40 8.05 -5.74 1.89
N ILE A 41 8.08 -4.43 1.73
CA ILE A 41 9.20 -3.75 1.07
C ILE A 41 9.86 -2.83 2.10
N THR A 42 11.18 -2.76 2.07
CA THR A 42 11.92 -1.85 2.94
C THR A 42 11.70 -0.40 2.52
N ASN A 43 11.37 0.44 3.49
CA ASN A 43 11.36 1.90 3.30
C ASN A 43 12.79 2.41 3.45
N THR A 44 13.44 2.73 2.35
CA THR A 44 14.84 3.17 2.36
C THR A 44 15.01 4.58 2.95
N THR A 45 13.95 5.38 2.96
CA THR A 45 13.97 6.71 3.55
C THR A 45 13.93 6.68 5.07
N LYS A 46 13.32 5.65 5.64
CA LYS A 46 13.17 5.47 7.11
C LYS A 46 12.61 6.72 7.77
N SER A 47 11.52 7.22 7.21
CA SER A 47 10.87 8.45 7.65
C SER A 47 9.48 8.16 8.22
N PRO A 48 9.04 8.92 9.25
CA PRO A 48 7.66 8.84 9.74
C PRO A 48 6.66 9.59 8.83
N TYR A 49 7.13 10.26 7.77
CA TYR A 49 6.27 11.12 6.93
C TYR A 49 6.25 10.73 5.46
N THR A 50 7.17 9.88 5.02
CA THR A 50 7.24 9.47 3.62
C THR A 50 7.95 8.12 3.52
N TYR A 51 7.90 7.53 2.33
CA TYR A 51 8.59 6.28 2.08
C TYR A 51 9.14 6.25 0.67
N GLN A 52 10.15 5.42 0.49
CA GLN A 52 10.68 5.05 -0.82
C GLN A 52 10.95 3.56 -0.80
N MET A 53 10.35 2.82 -1.73
CA MET A 53 10.56 1.38 -1.82
C MET A 53 11.97 1.05 -2.26
N ASP A 54 12.60 0.07 -1.60
CA ASP A 54 13.88 -0.46 -2.03
C ASP A 54 13.74 -0.97 -3.47
N PRO A 55 14.56 -0.45 -4.42
CA PRO A 55 14.40 -0.78 -5.83
C PRO A 55 14.61 -2.26 -6.15
N GLN A 56 15.52 -2.93 -5.46
CA GLN A 56 15.78 -4.35 -5.71
C GLN A 56 14.62 -5.21 -5.21
N GLU A 57 14.08 -4.90 -4.04
CA GLU A 57 12.93 -5.63 -3.49
C GLU A 57 11.69 -5.40 -4.36
N HIS A 58 11.50 -4.17 -4.85
CA HIS A 58 10.42 -3.86 -5.77
C HIS A 58 10.54 -4.70 -7.06
N LEU A 59 11.74 -4.76 -7.64
CA LEU A 59 11.98 -5.58 -8.83
C LEU A 59 11.73 -7.06 -8.55
N ASN A 60 12.20 -7.56 -7.41
CA ASN A 60 12.00 -8.96 -7.04
C ASN A 60 10.51 -9.29 -6.92
N ALA A 61 9.72 -8.38 -6.33
CA ALA A 61 8.27 -8.54 -6.22
C ALA A 61 7.61 -8.57 -7.61
N ASP A 62 8.05 -7.71 -8.53
CA ASP A 62 7.55 -7.65 -9.88
C ASP A 62 7.80 -8.97 -10.63
N LEU A 63 9.03 -9.46 -10.56
CA LEU A 63 9.42 -10.73 -11.20
C LEU A 63 8.65 -11.92 -10.63
N ASP A 64 8.47 -11.96 -9.31
CA ASP A 64 7.71 -13.04 -8.67
C ASP A 64 6.23 -12.98 -9.05
N THR A 65 5.68 -11.78 -9.09
CA THR A 65 4.29 -11.54 -9.50
C THR A 65 4.06 -12.03 -10.93
N GLU A 66 4.95 -11.66 -11.85
CA GLU A 66 4.88 -12.08 -13.25
C GLU A 66 5.00 -13.59 -13.38
N ARG A 67 5.95 -14.20 -12.68
CA ARG A 67 6.16 -15.65 -12.69
C ARG A 67 4.91 -16.41 -12.23
N LYS A 68 4.14 -15.85 -11.30
CA LYS A 68 2.92 -16.46 -10.77
C LYS A 68 1.68 -16.16 -11.60
N GLY A 69 1.83 -15.44 -12.72
CA GLY A 69 0.71 -15.08 -13.58
C GLY A 69 -0.24 -14.06 -12.96
N MET A 70 0.24 -13.28 -12.02
CA MET A 70 -0.52 -12.23 -11.34
C MET A 70 -0.10 -10.84 -11.82
N GLU A 71 -0.74 -9.81 -11.28
CA GLU A 71 -0.41 -8.41 -11.52
C GLU A 71 -0.34 -7.67 -10.18
N PHE A 72 0.29 -6.50 -10.17
CA PHE A 72 0.21 -5.61 -9.03
C PHE A 72 -1.22 -5.09 -8.91
N VAL A 73 -1.82 -5.27 -7.74
CA VAL A 73 -3.18 -4.83 -7.44
C VAL A 73 -3.15 -3.54 -6.65
N ALA A 74 -2.21 -3.41 -5.72
CA ALA A 74 -2.13 -2.24 -4.86
C ALA A 74 -0.72 -2.06 -4.30
N PHE A 75 -0.41 -0.82 -3.97
CA PHE A 75 0.71 -0.48 -3.10
C PHE A 75 0.15 -0.03 -1.76
N TYR A 76 0.76 -0.45 -0.65
CA TYR A 76 0.31 -0.01 0.66
C TYR A 76 1.42 0.70 1.41
N HIS A 77 1.04 1.62 2.28
CA HIS A 77 1.94 2.22 3.24
C HIS A 77 1.15 2.65 4.47
N SER A 78 1.87 2.97 5.54
CA SER A 78 1.24 3.40 6.80
C SER A 78 1.38 4.91 6.97
N HIS A 79 0.35 5.50 7.60
CA HIS A 79 0.42 6.83 8.19
C HIS A 79 0.47 6.64 9.70
N THR A 80 1.58 7.01 10.31
CA THR A 80 1.80 6.69 11.73
C THR A 80 1.08 7.65 12.68
N HIS A 81 0.81 8.90 12.24
CA HIS A 81 0.23 9.94 13.08
C HIS A 81 -0.92 10.71 12.42
N SER A 82 -1.43 10.22 11.30
CA SER A 82 -2.46 10.92 10.54
C SER A 82 -3.51 9.93 10.00
N PRO A 83 -4.66 10.45 9.54
CA PRO A 83 -5.68 9.60 8.94
C PRO A 83 -5.18 8.84 7.70
N ALA A 84 -5.87 7.75 7.36
CA ALA A 84 -5.59 6.99 6.15
C ALA A 84 -6.16 7.71 4.92
N TYR A 85 -5.50 8.80 4.56
CA TYR A 85 -5.84 9.60 3.39
C TYR A 85 -4.54 10.05 2.71
N PRO A 86 -4.42 9.95 1.37
CA PRO A 86 -3.18 10.30 0.68
C PRO A 86 -2.76 11.75 0.94
N SER A 87 -1.49 11.94 1.33
CA SER A 87 -0.91 13.26 1.46
C SER A 87 -0.56 13.83 0.08
N ASP A 88 -0.22 15.13 0.03
CA ASP A 88 0.26 15.74 -1.22
C ASP A 88 1.51 15.04 -1.73
N THR A 89 2.39 14.62 -0.82
CA THR A 89 3.59 13.85 -1.17
C THR A 89 3.21 12.49 -1.77
N ASP A 90 2.23 11.79 -1.17
CA ASP A 90 1.74 10.51 -1.67
C ASP A 90 1.22 10.64 -3.10
N VAL A 91 0.42 11.68 -3.36
CA VAL A 91 -0.14 11.93 -4.70
C VAL A 91 0.99 12.19 -5.70
N ARG A 92 1.96 13.03 -5.34
CA ARG A 92 3.09 13.35 -6.21
C ARG A 92 3.90 12.10 -6.55
N MET A 93 4.17 11.25 -5.56
CA MET A 93 4.90 10.00 -5.76
C MET A 93 4.13 9.04 -6.66
N ALA A 94 2.82 8.93 -6.48
CA ALA A 94 1.97 8.10 -7.32
C ALA A 94 2.05 8.55 -8.78
N LEU A 95 1.96 9.87 -9.03
CA LEU A 95 2.04 10.42 -10.38
C LEU A 95 3.42 10.18 -11.01
N GLN A 96 4.50 10.34 -10.23
CA GLN A 96 5.86 10.13 -10.70
C GLN A 96 6.13 8.66 -11.03
N SER A 97 5.53 7.73 -10.28
CA SER A 97 5.73 6.30 -10.50
C SER A 97 5.04 5.79 -11.77
N GLY A 98 3.99 6.47 -12.21
CA GLY A 98 3.21 6.04 -13.37
C GLY A 98 2.27 4.89 -13.10
N TYR A 99 2.17 4.38 -11.88
CA TYR A 99 1.25 3.30 -11.54
C TYR A 99 -0.14 3.87 -11.27
N LEU A 100 -0.92 4.08 -12.33
CA LEU A 100 -2.27 4.66 -12.23
C LEU A 100 -3.38 3.60 -12.19
N GLU A 101 -3.04 2.35 -12.48
CA GLU A 101 -4.00 1.24 -12.54
C GLU A 101 -4.12 0.48 -11.22
N VAL A 102 -3.27 0.80 -10.25
CA VAL A 102 -3.27 0.14 -8.95
C VAL A 102 -4.04 0.95 -7.93
N HIS A 103 -4.50 0.28 -6.88
CA HIS A 103 -5.03 0.96 -5.71
C HIS A 103 -3.88 1.39 -4.80
N TYR A 104 -4.09 2.45 -4.05
CA TYR A 104 -3.19 2.90 -3.00
C TYR A 104 -3.89 2.64 -1.67
N VAL A 105 -3.33 1.73 -0.88
CA VAL A 105 -3.91 1.29 0.38
C VAL A 105 -3.12 1.92 1.53
N LEU A 106 -3.83 2.56 2.45
CA LEU A 106 -3.22 3.22 3.60
C LEU A 106 -3.70 2.58 4.89
N VAL A 107 -2.74 2.32 5.79
CA VAL A 107 -3.00 1.83 7.13
C VAL A 107 -2.78 2.99 8.09
N SER A 108 -3.77 3.37 8.86
CA SER A 108 -3.60 4.45 9.84
C SER A 108 -3.34 3.90 11.24
N LEU A 109 -2.29 4.41 11.87
CA LEU A 109 -1.93 4.14 13.26
C LEU A 109 -2.20 5.35 14.16
N GLU A 110 -2.98 6.34 13.70
CA GLU A 110 -3.25 7.54 14.51
C GLU A 110 -3.88 7.18 15.85
N ASN A 111 -4.69 6.12 15.87
CA ASN A 111 -5.17 5.49 17.10
C ASN A 111 -4.78 4.01 17.05
N LYS A 112 -3.73 3.64 17.79
CA LYS A 112 -3.20 2.28 17.76
C LYS A 112 -4.15 1.24 18.35
N ALA A 113 -5.14 1.66 19.12
CA ALA A 113 -6.17 0.77 19.64
C ALA A 113 -7.25 0.46 18.59
N GLU A 114 -7.38 1.31 17.57
CA GLU A 114 -8.37 1.17 16.51
C GLU A 114 -7.75 1.51 15.16
N THR A 115 -6.82 0.65 14.72
CA THR A 115 -6.20 0.81 13.39
C THR A 115 -7.23 0.54 12.31
N TYR A 116 -7.07 1.20 11.16
CA TYR A 116 -7.98 0.98 10.05
C TYR A 116 -7.24 1.12 8.71
N ILE A 117 -7.86 0.59 7.67
CA ILE A 117 -7.30 0.53 6.32
C ILE A 117 -8.31 1.13 5.35
N ARG A 118 -7.83 1.96 4.42
CA ARG A 118 -8.65 2.50 3.34
C ARG A 118 -7.91 2.38 2.02
N ALA A 119 -8.67 2.28 0.94
CA ALA A 119 -8.12 2.15 -0.40
C ALA A 119 -8.55 3.31 -1.28
N TYR A 120 -7.65 3.76 -2.14
CA TYR A 120 -7.87 4.91 -3.01
C TYR A 120 -7.37 4.63 -4.41
N ARG A 121 -7.99 5.33 -5.37
CA ARG A 121 -7.47 5.47 -6.73
C ARG A 121 -6.97 6.89 -6.89
N ILE A 122 -5.87 7.05 -7.60
CA ILE A 122 -5.29 8.37 -7.91
C ILE A 122 -5.15 8.44 -9.42
N ASP A 123 -5.88 9.37 -10.05
CA ASP A 123 -5.86 9.49 -11.50
C ASP A 123 -4.67 10.34 -11.98
N GLU A 124 -4.51 10.47 -13.29
CA GLU A 124 -3.40 11.19 -13.91
C GLU A 124 -3.37 12.69 -13.59
N LEU A 125 -4.50 13.24 -13.14
CA LEU A 125 -4.60 14.64 -12.72
C LEU A 125 -4.38 14.82 -11.23
N GLY A 126 -4.14 13.72 -10.50
CA GLY A 126 -3.95 13.75 -9.06
C GLY A 126 -5.25 13.75 -8.26
N ASN A 127 -6.38 13.46 -8.92
CA ASN A 127 -7.66 13.35 -8.23
C ASN A 127 -7.72 12.04 -7.44
N ILE A 128 -8.15 12.14 -6.19
CA ILE A 128 -8.22 11.01 -5.26
C ILE A 128 -9.67 10.55 -5.15
N THR A 129 -9.90 9.25 -5.33
CA THR A 129 -11.23 8.65 -5.17
C THR A 129 -11.09 7.46 -4.25
N GLU A 130 -11.85 7.44 -3.16
CA GLU A 130 -11.88 6.29 -2.27
C GLU A 130 -12.64 5.15 -2.92
N ASP A 131 -12.12 3.91 -2.77
CA ASP A 131 -12.78 2.71 -3.24
C ASP A 131 -13.06 1.78 -2.07
N GLN A 132 -14.03 0.89 -2.26
CA GLN A 132 -14.40 -0.06 -1.23
C GLN A 132 -13.39 -1.20 -1.12
N ILE A 133 -13.14 -1.61 0.11
CA ILE A 133 -12.41 -2.83 0.41
C ILE A 133 -13.43 -3.87 0.86
N GLU A 134 -13.43 -5.02 0.19
CA GLU A 134 -14.19 -6.18 0.63
C GLU A 134 -13.24 -7.12 1.36
N ALA A 135 -13.52 -7.35 2.64
CA ALA A 135 -12.74 -8.26 3.48
C ALA A 135 -13.45 -9.62 3.53
N ASP A 136 -12.73 -10.66 3.19
CA ASP A 136 -13.27 -12.01 3.26
C ASP A 136 -12.87 -12.71 4.55
#